data_202b049d7302723fd0f72021d591ae95
#
_entry.id   202b049d7302723fd0f72021d591ae95
#
_cell.length_a   1.000
_cell.length_b   1.000
_cell.length_c   1.000
_cell.angle_alpha   90.00
_cell.angle_beta   90.00
_cell.angle_gamma   90.00
#
_symmetry.space_group_name_H-M   'P 1'
#
loop_
_entity.id
_entity.type
_entity.pdbx_description
1 polymer ?
#
loop_
_entity_poly.entity_id
_entity_poly.type
_entity_poly.pdbx_seq_one_letter_code
_entity_poly.pdbx_strand_id
1 'polypeptide(L)'
;MNKLTIIYAIGFALMFSIGCKKSDQDAPLPDEDAIIKNYLSSISSDAIRDKSGVYYKIMEPGAGDPVVYTSTVTVNYKGSLLNGQQFDDVSNKDIKYINAMQGWQVGINKIRPGGKIKLYVPSQLGYGRYVPKPEVPANSILVYELELVSQQKAVK
;
A
#
# COMPACT_ATOMS: atom_id res chain seq x y z
N MET A 1 -71.43 -10.53 -47.01
CA MET A 1 -71.43 -9.82 -45.73
C MET A 1 -70.32 -10.46 -44.84
N ASN A 2 -69.09 -9.97 -44.92
CA ASN A 2 -67.99 -10.52 -44.09
C ASN A 2 -67.20 -9.39 -43.50
N LYS A 3 -67.21 -9.37 -42.18
CA LYS A 3 -66.52 -8.36 -41.35
C LYS A 3 -65.04 -8.61 -41.35
N LEU A 4 -64.30 -7.69 -41.89
CA LEU A 4 -62.86 -7.65 -41.89
C LEU A 4 -62.34 -7.26 -40.50
N THR A 5 -61.76 -8.17 -39.76
CA THR A 5 -61.18 -7.92 -38.46
C THR A 5 -59.69 -7.54 -38.63
N ILE A 6 -59.40 -6.26 -38.41
CA ILE A 6 -58.03 -5.73 -38.43
C ILE A 6 -57.39 -6.03 -37.09
N ILE A 7 -56.39 -6.94 -37.09
CA ILE A 7 -55.57 -7.21 -35.90
C ILE A 7 -54.37 -6.27 -35.91
N TYR A 8 -54.38 -5.28 -35.01
CA TYR A 8 -53.21 -4.46 -34.73
C TYR A 8 -52.22 -5.25 -33.88
N ALA A 9 -51.14 -5.69 -34.52
CA ALA A 9 -49.98 -6.21 -33.80
C ALA A 9 -49.17 -5.04 -33.25
N ILE A 10 -49.35 -4.74 -31.97
CA ILE A 10 -48.48 -3.77 -31.22
C ILE A 10 -47.18 -4.48 -30.91
N GLY A 11 -46.16 -4.19 -31.72
CA GLY A 11 -44.79 -4.61 -31.43
C GLY A 11 -44.24 -3.83 -30.24
N PHE A 12 -44.20 -4.47 -29.08
CA PHE A 12 -43.54 -3.95 -27.88
C PHE A 12 -42.02 -4.15 -28.04
N ALA A 13 -41.34 -3.13 -28.57
CA ALA A 13 -39.89 -3.10 -28.61
C ALA A 13 -39.35 -2.93 -27.19
N LEU A 14 -38.92 -4.02 -26.55
CA LEU A 14 -38.09 -3.97 -25.33
C LEU A 14 -36.75 -3.35 -25.70
N MET A 15 -36.60 -2.05 -25.42
CA MET A 15 -35.30 -1.42 -25.35
C MET A 15 -34.57 -1.97 -24.11
N PHE A 16 -33.69 -2.96 -24.33
CA PHE A 16 -32.67 -3.34 -23.38
C PHE A 16 -31.69 -2.20 -23.29
N SER A 17 -31.88 -1.29 -22.33
CA SER A 17 -30.84 -0.34 -21.91
C SER A 17 -29.75 -1.16 -21.24
N ILE A 18 -28.69 -1.49 -21.99
CA ILE A 18 -27.43 -1.98 -21.45
C ILE A 18 -26.85 -0.80 -20.68
N GLY A 19 -27.19 -0.70 -19.40
CA GLY A 19 -26.51 0.20 -18.48
C GLY A 19 -25.05 -0.26 -18.42
N CYS A 20 -24.15 0.50 -19.04
CA CYS A 20 -22.72 0.39 -18.77
C CYS A 20 -22.54 0.49 -17.25
N LYS A 21 -22.24 -0.63 -16.57
CA LYS A 21 -21.70 -0.61 -15.24
C LYS A 21 -20.40 0.18 -15.33
N LYS A 22 -20.42 1.43 -14.82
CA LYS A 22 -19.22 2.20 -14.56
C LYS A 22 -18.34 1.30 -13.71
N SER A 23 -17.17 0.95 -14.22
CA SER A 23 -16.24 0.09 -13.50
C SER A 23 -15.88 0.78 -12.18
N ASP A 24 -15.83 0.03 -11.06
CA ASP A 24 -15.45 0.51 -9.74
C ASP A 24 -14.02 1.11 -9.70
N GLN A 25 -13.35 1.19 -10.85
CA GLN A 25 -12.02 1.76 -11.02
C GLN A 25 -11.99 3.29 -11.01
N ASP A 26 -13.14 3.95 -11.17
CA ASP A 26 -13.24 5.43 -11.19
C ASP A 26 -13.70 6.03 -9.85
N ALA A 27 -13.91 5.20 -8.81
CA ALA A 27 -14.22 5.70 -7.47
C ALA A 27 -12.99 6.46 -6.93
N PRO A 28 -13.18 7.65 -6.31
CA PRO A 28 -12.10 8.34 -5.63
C PRO A 28 -11.47 7.40 -4.59
N LEU A 29 -10.14 7.33 -4.55
CA LEU A 29 -9.46 6.58 -3.49
C LEU A 29 -9.84 7.20 -2.12
N PRO A 30 -10.06 6.37 -1.09
CA PRO A 30 -10.35 6.88 0.25
C PRO A 30 -9.20 7.76 0.75
N ASP A 31 -9.51 8.70 1.63
CA ASP A 31 -8.50 9.51 2.31
C ASP A 31 -7.69 8.65 3.28
N GLU A 32 -6.62 8.06 2.76
CA GLU A 32 -5.75 7.17 3.52
C GLU A 32 -5.03 7.89 4.66
N ASP A 33 -4.79 9.21 4.54
CA ASP A 33 -4.21 10.01 5.61
C ASP A 33 -5.14 10.06 6.82
N ALA A 34 -6.44 10.30 6.60
CA ALA A 34 -7.44 10.28 7.66
C ALA A 34 -7.59 8.88 8.28
N ILE A 35 -7.56 7.83 7.45
CA ILE A 35 -7.65 6.44 7.92
C ILE A 35 -6.47 6.11 8.84
N ILE A 36 -5.23 6.42 8.42
CA ILE A 36 -4.03 6.17 9.22
C ILE A 36 -4.06 6.97 10.52
N LYS A 37 -4.42 8.26 10.47
CA LYS A 37 -4.55 9.11 11.66
C LYS A 37 -5.52 8.53 12.69
N ASN A 38 -6.71 8.15 12.24
CA ASN A 38 -7.74 7.57 13.10
C ASN A 38 -7.25 6.26 13.73
N TYR A 39 -6.60 5.39 12.94
CA TYR A 39 -6.01 4.17 13.45
C TYR A 39 -4.94 4.46 14.51
N LEU A 40 -3.99 5.33 14.23
CA LEU A 40 -2.92 5.70 15.17
C LEU A 40 -3.47 6.29 16.47
N SER A 41 -4.52 7.11 16.38
CA SER A 41 -5.22 7.65 17.56
C SER A 41 -5.87 6.53 18.37
N SER A 42 -6.51 5.55 17.72
CA SER A 42 -7.19 4.45 18.40
C SER A 42 -6.25 3.54 19.20
N ILE A 43 -4.99 3.45 18.78
CA ILE A 43 -3.94 2.67 19.47
C ILE A 43 -2.98 3.53 20.30
N SER A 44 -3.31 4.82 20.49
CA SER A 44 -2.47 5.78 21.22
C SER A 44 -1.01 5.80 20.75
N SER A 45 -0.79 5.73 19.43
CA SER A 45 0.53 5.72 18.82
C SER A 45 1.11 7.13 18.71
N ASP A 46 2.40 7.24 18.98
CA ASP A 46 3.23 8.43 18.81
C ASP A 46 3.93 8.51 17.43
N ALA A 47 3.45 7.76 16.44
CA ALA A 47 3.98 7.79 15.09
C ALA A 47 3.87 9.19 14.46
N ILE A 48 4.93 9.59 13.77
CA ILE A 48 5.08 10.93 13.17
C ILE A 48 4.80 10.82 11.67
N ARG A 49 4.09 11.82 11.11
CA ARG A 49 3.86 11.93 9.68
C ARG A 49 5.07 12.53 8.96
N ASP A 50 5.60 11.84 7.97
CA ASP A 50 6.57 12.40 7.02
C ASP A 50 5.85 13.25 5.94
N LYS A 51 6.60 14.17 5.32
CA LYS A 51 6.09 14.99 4.21
C LYS A 51 5.60 14.18 3.00
N SER A 52 6.09 12.95 2.83
CA SER A 52 5.64 12.02 1.79
C SER A 52 4.26 11.42 2.05
N GLY A 53 3.74 11.52 3.26
CA GLY A 53 2.51 10.87 3.71
C GLY A 53 2.72 9.56 4.47
N VAL A 54 3.93 9.02 4.50
CA VAL A 54 4.27 7.86 5.36
C VAL A 54 4.22 8.29 6.82
N TYR A 55 3.61 7.47 7.68
CA TYR A 55 3.75 7.62 9.13
C TYR A 55 4.77 6.63 9.64
N TYR A 56 5.57 7.05 10.61
CA TYR A 56 6.64 6.22 11.15
C TYR A 56 6.84 6.43 12.64
N LYS A 57 7.33 5.38 13.29
CA LYS A 57 7.84 5.41 14.65
C LYS A 57 9.22 4.75 14.66
N ILE A 58 10.26 5.51 15.05
CA ILE A 58 11.59 4.94 15.25
C ILE A 58 11.57 4.20 16.59
N MET A 59 11.84 2.91 16.55
CA MET A 59 11.91 2.05 17.73
C MET A 59 13.36 2.00 18.25
N GLU A 60 14.31 1.88 17.31
CA GLU A 60 15.75 1.92 17.56
C GLU A 60 16.40 2.72 16.43
N PRO A 61 17.18 3.76 16.73
CA PRO A 61 17.77 4.61 15.68
C PRO A 61 18.88 3.92 14.89
N GLY A 62 19.54 2.90 15.49
CA GLY A 62 20.75 2.30 14.96
C GLY A 62 21.97 3.20 15.11
N ALA A 63 23.11 2.78 14.52
CA ALA A 63 24.37 3.48 14.58
C ALA A 63 25.16 3.41 13.27
N GLY A 64 26.14 4.31 13.09
CA GLY A 64 26.99 4.36 11.91
C GLY A 64 26.51 5.32 10.82
N ASP A 65 26.97 5.08 9.60
CA ASP A 65 26.73 5.96 8.47
C ASP A 65 25.27 5.92 7.97
N PRO A 66 24.78 7.06 7.45
CA PRO A 66 23.53 7.08 6.71
C PRO A 66 23.53 6.09 5.53
N VAL A 67 22.36 5.55 5.21
CA VAL A 67 22.22 4.67 4.05
C VAL A 67 22.46 5.44 2.76
N VAL A 68 23.36 4.92 1.92
CA VAL A 68 23.65 5.50 0.61
C VAL A 68 22.67 4.94 -0.42
N TYR A 69 22.16 5.81 -1.30
CA TYR A 69 21.10 5.46 -2.26
C TYR A 69 21.47 4.26 -3.17
N THR A 70 22.75 4.09 -3.50
CA THR A 70 23.24 3.00 -4.35
C THR A 70 23.64 1.73 -3.58
N SER A 71 23.50 1.74 -2.24
CA SER A 71 23.86 0.58 -1.41
C SER A 71 22.91 -0.58 -1.61
N THR A 72 23.41 -1.78 -1.33
CA THR A 72 22.58 -2.93 -0.97
C THR A 72 22.37 -2.90 0.54
N VAL A 73 21.12 -2.99 0.98
CA VAL A 73 20.74 -3.07 2.38
C VAL A 73 20.25 -4.47 2.72
N THR A 74 20.63 -4.98 3.87
CA THR A 74 20.09 -6.21 4.45
C THR A 74 19.05 -5.82 5.48
N VAL A 75 17.83 -6.34 5.35
CA VAL A 75 16.71 -6.02 6.22
C VAL A 75 16.03 -7.27 6.76
N ASN A 76 15.51 -7.17 7.99
CA ASN A 76 14.47 -8.03 8.52
C ASN A 76 13.16 -7.25 8.49
N TYR A 77 12.05 -7.87 8.15
CA TYR A 77 10.77 -7.18 8.20
C TYR A 77 9.57 -8.10 8.40
N LYS A 78 8.55 -7.54 9.02
CA LYS A 78 7.20 -8.10 9.07
C LYS A 78 6.26 -7.15 8.38
N GLY A 79 5.44 -7.67 7.45
CA GLY A 79 4.42 -6.92 6.74
C GLY A 79 3.02 -7.33 7.19
N SER A 80 2.17 -6.36 7.51
CA SER A 80 0.77 -6.59 7.84
C SER A 80 -0.12 -5.52 7.22
N LEU A 81 -1.41 -5.84 7.10
CA LEU A 81 -2.44 -4.86 6.80
C LEU A 81 -2.78 -4.06 8.06
N LEU A 82 -3.51 -2.95 7.90
CA LEU A 82 -3.92 -2.11 9.02
C LEU A 82 -4.83 -2.84 10.02
N ASN A 83 -5.56 -3.87 9.58
CA ASN A 83 -6.38 -4.74 10.44
C ASN A 83 -5.57 -5.77 11.24
N GLY A 84 -4.23 -5.78 11.09
CA GLY A 84 -3.32 -6.70 11.77
C GLY A 84 -3.07 -8.03 11.04
N GLN A 85 -3.71 -8.29 9.91
CA GLN A 85 -3.46 -9.50 9.12
C GLN A 85 -2.03 -9.46 8.57
N GLN A 86 -1.17 -10.36 9.03
CA GLN A 86 0.20 -10.50 8.54
C GLN A 86 0.21 -11.19 7.17
N PHE A 87 0.98 -10.65 6.24
CA PHE A 87 1.16 -11.21 4.91
C PHE A 87 2.63 -11.54 4.58
N ASP A 88 3.58 -11.03 5.38
CA ASP A 88 5.00 -11.29 5.17
C ASP A 88 5.78 -11.32 6.50
N ASP A 89 6.83 -12.16 6.55
CA ASP A 89 7.80 -12.22 7.67
C ASP A 89 9.11 -12.77 7.09
N VAL A 90 10.09 -11.90 6.92
CA VAL A 90 11.32 -12.22 6.21
C VAL A 90 12.53 -11.71 6.98
N SER A 91 13.54 -12.56 7.07
CA SER A 91 14.81 -12.22 7.70
C SER A 91 15.96 -12.24 6.69
N ASN A 92 16.95 -11.36 6.90
CA ASN A 92 18.19 -11.25 6.13
C ASN A 92 17.95 -11.10 4.61
N LYS A 93 16.99 -10.24 4.23
CA LYS A 93 16.69 -9.93 2.84
C LYS A 93 17.60 -8.83 2.31
N ASP A 94 18.41 -9.17 1.31
CA ASP A 94 19.21 -8.18 0.57
C ASP A 94 18.34 -7.48 -0.49
N ILE A 95 18.40 -6.16 -0.49
CA ILE A 95 17.65 -5.30 -1.42
C ILE A 95 18.57 -4.16 -1.86
N LYS A 96 18.64 -3.89 -3.17
CA LYS A 96 19.20 -2.64 -3.64
C LYS A 96 18.30 -1.50 -3.17
N TYR A 97 18.83 -0.59 -2.35
CA TYR A 97 18.02 0.46 -1.71
C TYR A 97 17.25 1.29 -2.74
N ILE A 98 17.84 1.58 -3.89
CA ILE A 98 17.19 2.28 -5.00
C ILE A 98 15.91 1.57 -5.52
N ASN A 99 15.85 0.24 -5.39
CA ASN A 99 14.72 -0.59 -5.84
C ASN A 99 13.73 -0.91 -4.71
N ALA A 100 14.00 -0.44 -3.49
CA ALA A 100 13.07 -0.63 -2.39
C ALA A 100 11.76 0.13 -2.64
N MET A 101 10.65 -0.40 -2.09
CA MET A 101 9.36 0.29 -2.05
C MET A 101 9.53 1.73 -1.55
N GLN A 102 8.84 2.70 -2.14
CA GLN A 102 9.00 4.12 -1.78
C GLN A 102 8.78 4.37 -0.29
N GLY A 103 7.76 3.77 0.31
CA GLY A 103 7.52 3.85 1.75
C GLY A 103 8.70 3.34 2.59
N TRP A 104 9.39 2.29 2.13
CA TRP A 104 10.60 1.78 2.79
C TRP A 104 11.78 2.74 2.64
N GLN A 105 11.95 3.35 1.44
CA GLN A 105 13.00 4.34 1.23
C GLN A 105 12.86 5.52 2.21
N VAL A 106 11.63 5.97 2.45
CA VAL A 106 11.35 7.02 3.45
C VAL A 106 11.77 6.56 4.85
N GLY A 107 11.39 5.35 5.26
CA GLY A 107 11.70 4.82 6.60
C GLY A 107 13.18 4.52 6.81
N ILE A 108 13.81 3.80 5.90
CA ILE A 108 15.22 3.40 5.97
C ILE A 108 16.13 4.64 6.07
N ASN A 109 15.77 5.73 5.38
CA ASN A 109 16.55 6.96 5.43
C ASN A 109 16.55 7.64 6.82
N LYS A 110 15.65 7.25 7.72
CA LYS A 110 15.53 7.80 9.08
C LYS A 110 16.30 7.02 10.14
N ILE A 111 16.79 5.85 9.80
CA ILE A 111 17.54 4.96 10.71
C ILE A 111 18.92 4.66 10.17
N ARG A 112 19.71 3.96 10.95
CA ARG A 112 21.07 3.51 10.65
C ARG A 112 21.13 1.98 10.78
N PRO A 113 22.19 1.30 10.31
CA PRO A 113 22.40 -0.11 10.59
C PRO A 113 22.17 -0.46 12.06
N GLY A 114 21.47 -1.56 12.33
CA GLY A 114 20.97 -1.95 13.64
C GLY A 114 19.69 -1.21 14.08
N GLY A 115 19.18 -0.27 13.29
CA GLY A 115 17.97 0.49 13.61
C GLY A 115 16.69 -0.27 13.27
N LYS A 116 15.63 0.03 14.04
CA LYS A 116 14.28 -0.53 13.85
C LYS A 116 13.25 0.58 13.75
N ILE A 117 12.33 0.42 12.82
CA ILE A 117 11.30 1.40 12.53
C ILE A 117 9.97 0.70 12.20
N LYS A 118 8.89 1.27 12.70
CA LYS A 118 7.55 0.88 12.30
C LYS A 118 7.02 1.91 11.30
N LEU A 119 6.47 1.44 10.19
CA LEU A 119 5.98 2.26 9.09
C LEU A 119 4.51 1.97 8.84
N TYR A 120 3.75 3.02 8.54
CA TYR A 120 2.40 2.95 8.01
C TYR A 120 2.44 3.63 6.65
N VAL A 121 2.34 2.81 5.62
CA VAL A 121 2.62 3.20 4.24
C VAL A 121 1.31 3.33 3.48
N PRO A 122 0.95 4.53 3.01
CA PRO A 122 -0.17 4.70 2.10
C PRO A 122 -0.01 3.84 0.85
N SER A 123 -1.11 3.37 0.29
CA SER A 123 -1.10 2.41 -0.81
C SER A 123 -0.25 2.87 -2.00
N GLN A 124 -0.29 4.15 -2.34
CA GLN A 124 0.46 4.72 -3.46
C GLN A 124 1.98 4.66 -3.29
N LEU A 125 2.48 4.62 -2.05
CA LEU A 125 3.89 4.45 -1.72
C LEU A 125 4.26 3.00 -1.40
N GLY A 126 3.27 2.12 -1.46
CA GLY A 126 3.34 0.67 -1.31
C GLY A 126 3.17 -0.06 -2.64
N TYR A 127 2.21 -0.98 -2.68
CA TYR A 127 1.89 -1.77 -3.87
C TYR A 127 0.86 -1.09 -4.80
N GLY A 128 0.15 -0.05 -4.33
CA GLY A 128 -0.87 0.63 -5.12
C GLY A 128 -1.96 -0.32 -5.60
N ARG A 129 -2.23 -0.31 -6.88
CA ARG A 129 -3.22 -1.21 -7.51
C ARG A 129 -2.69 -2.63 -7.77
N TYR A 130 -1.40 -2.87 -7.59
CA TYR A 130 -0.80 -4.19 -7.76
C TYR A 130 -1.13 -5.07 -6.56
N VAL A 131 -1.52 -6.31 -6.83
CA VAL A 131 -1.83 -7.34 -5.83
C VAL A 131 -0.67 -8.32 -5.79
N PRO A 132 0.31 -8.16 -4.88
CA PRO A 132 1.50 -9.01 -4.82
C PRO A 132 1.19 -10.42 -4.35
N LYS A 133 0.16 -10.55 -3.51
CA LYS A 133 -0.31 -11.80 -2.89
C LYS A 133 -1.82 -11.71 -2.68
N PRO A 134 -2.56 -12.83 -2.64
CA PRO A 134 -4.01 -12.84 -2.39
C PRO A 134 -4.41 -12.13 -1.08
N GLU A 135 -3.53 -12.18 -0.07
CA GLU A 135 -3.76 -11.58 1.24
C GLU A 135 -3.61 -10.06 1.27
N VAL A 136 -3.07 -9.46 0.20
CA VAL A 136 -2.84 -8.01 0.07
C VAL A 136 -3.71 -7.46 -1.04
N PRO A 137 -4.93 -7.00 -0.74
CA PRO A 137 -5.81 -6.36 -1.74
C PRO A 137 -5.17 -5.14 -2.39
N ALA A 138 -5.63 -4.79 -3.59
CA ALA A 138 -5.25 -3.54 -4.22
C ALA A 138 -5.60 -2.33 -3.32
N ASN A 139 -4.79 -1.30 -3.38
CA ASN A 139 -4.94 -0.06 -2.61
C ASN A 139 -4.94 -0.28 -1.08
N SER A 140 -4.20 -1.28 -0.59
CA SER A 140 -4.04 -1.52 0.85
C SER A 140 -3.02 -0.57 1.47
N ILE A 141 -3.37 -0.02 2.64
CA ILE A 141 -2.42 0.61 3.55
C ILE A 141 -1.60 -0.52 4.19
N LEU A 142 -0.28 -0.39 4.14
CA LEU A 142 0.64 -1.41 4.63
C LEU A 142 1.32 -0.97 5.93
N VAL A 143 1.45 -1.90 6.84
CA VAL A 143 2.19 -1.71 8.10
C VAL A 143 3.43 -2.58 8.05
N TYR A 144 4.60 -1.98 8.26
CA TYR A 144 5.86 -2.71 8.33
C TYR A 144 6.57 -2.46 9.65
N GLU A 145 7.04 -3.52 10.26
CA GLU A 145 8.10 -3.49 11.26
C GLU A 145 9.39 -3.89 10.55
N LEU A 146 10.31 -2.94 10.40
CA LEU A 146 11.51 -3.10 9.60
C LEU A 146 12.74 -2.85 10.47
N GLU A 147 13.70 -3.75 10.41
CA GLU A 147 15.04 -3.63 10.96
C GLU A 147 16.04 -3.52 9.81
N LEU A 148 16.86 -2.49 9.84
CA LEU A 148 18.00 -2.35 8.95
C LEU A 148 19.21 -3.04 9.57
N VAL A 149 19.49 -4.27 9.14
CA VAL A 149 20.59 -5.06 9.70
C VAL A 149 21.95 -4.49 9.30
N SER A 150 22.14 -4.24 8.00
CA SER A 150 23.40 -3.73 7.47
C SER A 150 23.24 -2.99 6.16
N GLN A 151 24.28 -2.28 5.74
CA GLN A 151 24.42 -1.78 4.38
C GLN A 151 25.77 -2.15 3.78
N GLN A 152 25.78 -2.47 2.50
CA GLN A 152 26.99 -2.64 1.70
C GLN A 152 27.03 -1.52 0.66
N LYS A 153 28.02 -0.64 0.76
CA LYS A 153 28.21 0.44 -0.24
C LYS A 153 28.64 -0.19 -1.56
N ALA A 154 28.10 0.30 -2.69
CA ALA A 154 28.58 -0.13 -3.99
C ALA A 154 30.08 0.19 -4.10
N VAL A 155 30.86 -0.82 -4.49
CA VAL A 155 32.27 -0.64 -4.82
C VAL A 155 32.32 0.16 -6.13
N LYS A 156 33.10 1.23 -6.15
CA LYS A 156 33.33 2.04 -7.35
C LYS A 156 34.18 1.28 -8.37
#